data_6f8e6aa7fc7316a5103ef52fdbd69356
#
_entry.id   6f8e6aa7fc7316a5103ef52fdbd69356
#
_cell.length_a   1.000
_cell.length_b   1.000
_cell.length_c   1.000
_cell.angle_alpha   90.00
_cell.angle_beta   90.00
_cell.angle_gamma   90.00
#
_symmetry.space_group_name_H-M   'P 1'
#
loop_
_entity.id
_entity.type
_entity.pdbx_description
1 polymer ?
#
loop_
_entity_poly.entity_id
_entity_poly.type
_entity_poly.pdbx_seq_one_letter_code
_entity_poly.pdbx_strand_id
1 'polypeptide(L)'
;MKDDFANLETEKVGRKIKKNSDSVSYLVQNFIEEHDEINSILKKNNKNITKAIDKFTSTFSAGGSIYFIGAGTSGRLGVLEAAECPPTFGTSPNKIIALMAGGNSAVFKSKEGAEDS
;
A
#
# COMPACT_ATOMS: atom_id res chain seq x y z
N MET A 1 13.82 -10.87 21.09
CA MET A 1 13.25 -9.91 20.15
C MET A 1 12.56 -10.57 18.93
N LYS A 2 12.17 -11.86 19.01
CA LYS A 2 11.42 -12.56 17.96
C LYS A 2 9.94 -12.81 18.29
N ASP A 3 9.51 -12.52 19.50
CA ASP A 3 8.18 -12.95 20.00
C ASP A 3 7.13 -11.84 20.01
N ASP A 4 7.47 -10.58 19.71
CA ASP A 4 6.52 -9.46 19.75
C ASP A 4 5.67 -9.34 18.47
N PHE A 5 6.16 -9.82 17.34
CA PHE A 5 5.44 -9.69 16.07
C PHE A 5 4.19 -10.57 15.97
N ALA A 6 4.17 -11.72 16.64
CA ALA A 6 3.06 -12.67 16.58
C ALA A 6 1.72 -12.12 17.12
N ASN A 7 1.76 -11.01 17.86
CA ASN A 7 0.58 -10.38 18.48
C ASN A 7 0.04 -9.17 17.69
N LEU A 8 0.73 -8.73 16.64
CA LEU A 8 0.26 -7.64 15.81
C LEU A 8 -0.95 -8.07 14.97
N GLU A 9 -1.94 -7.18 14.84
CA GLU A 9 -3.12 -7.43 13.98
C GLU A 9 -2.72 -7.71 12.53
N THR A 10 -1.65 -7.05 12.05
CA THR A 10 -1.10 -7.21 10.70
C THR A 10 -0.44 -8.56 10.46
N GLU A 11 -0.01 -9.24 11.53
CA GLU A 11 0.67 -10.54 11.47
C GLU A 11 -0.29 -11.72 11.77
N LYS A 12 -1.55 -11.41 12.10
CA LYS A 12 -2.55 -12.45 12.29
C LYS A 12 -2.83 -13.17 10.99
N VAL A 13 -2.70 -14.48 11.02
CA VAL A 13 -3.11 -15.34 9.92
C VAL A 13 -4.61 -15.15 9.70
N GLY A 14 -5.02 -14.66 8.54
CA GLY A 14 -6.40 -14.41 8.18
C GLY A 14 -7.25 -15.68 8.16
N ARG A 15 -7.64 -16.17 7.00
CA ARG A 15 -8.33 -17.45 6.88
C ARG A 15 -7.42 -18.61 7.26
N LYS A 16 -7.95 -19.58 8.04
CA LYS A 16 -7.21 -20.81 8.36
C LYS A 16 -6.94 -21.60 7.08
N ILE A 17 -5.74 -21.46 6.56
CA ILE A 17 -5.22 -22.37 5.54
C ILE A 17 -5.20 -23.77 6.17
N LYS A 18 -5.91 -24.73 5.57
CA LYS A 18 -5.90 -26.11 6.08
C LYS A 18 -4.45 -26.61 6.13
N LYS A 19 -3.98 -26.96 7.32
CA LYS A 19 -2.60 -27.37 7.59
C LYS A 19 -2.06 -28.55 6.73
N ASN A 20 -2.92 -29.23 5.97
CA ASN A 20 -2.62 -30.46 5.25
C ASN A 20 -2.68 -30.35 3.72
N SER A 21 -2.68 -29.16 3.14
CA SER A 21 -2.63 -29.04 1.70
C SER A 21 -1.39 -28.28 1.25
N ASP A 22 -0.29 -29.00 1.16
CA ASP A 22 0.99 -28.49 0.65
C ASP A 22 1.01 -28.39 -0.88
N SER A 23 -0.14 -28.54 -1.56
CA SER A 23 -0.16 -28.43 -3.00
C SER A 23 -0.13 -26.96 -3.44
N VAL A 24 0.77 -26.64 -4.35
CA VAL A 24 0.88 -25.32 -4.97
C VAL A 24 -0.48 -24.87 -5.56
N SER A 25 -1.21 -25.80 -6.16
CA SER A 25 -2.55 -25.53 -6.72
C SER A 25 -3.53 -25.00 -5.66
N TYR A 26 -3.52 -25.58 -4.47
CA TYR A 26 -4.39 -25.11 -3.38
C TYR A 26 -3.99 -23.72 -2.89
N LEU A 27 -2.70 -23.44 -2.78
CA LEU A 27 -2.22 -22.11 -2.39
C LEU A 27 -2.60 -21.04 -3.42
N VAL A 28 -2.44 -21.36 -4.71
CA VAL A 28 -2.83 -20.48 -5.82
C VAL A 28 -4.34 -20.20 -5.79
N GLN A 29 -5.16 -21.24 -5.58
CA GLN A 29 -6.61 -21.08 -5.51
C GLN A 29 -7.03 -20.17 -4.35
N ASN A 30 -6.46 -20.37 -3.15
CA ASN A 30 -6.74 -19.49 -2.01
C ASN A 30 -6.32 -18.04 -2.28
N PHE A 31 -5.19 -17.84 -2.93
CA PHE A 31 -4.73 -16.50 -3.30
C PHE A 31 -5.71 -15.80 -4.26
N ILE A 32 -6.26 -16.53 -5.22
CA ILE A 32 -7.28 -16.00 -6.14
C ILE A 32 -8.57 -15.64 -5.38
N GLU A 33 -9.03 -16.51 -4.49
CA GLU A 33 -10.25 -16.28 -3.69
C GLU A 33 -10.11 -15.06 -2.76
N GLU A 34 -8.93 -14.82 -2.18
CA GLU A 34 -8.65 -13.61 -1.39
C GLU A 34 -8.76 -12.33 -2.25
N HIS A 35 -8.34 -12.39 -3.51
CA HIS A 35 -8.48 -11.25 -4.43
C HIS A 35 -9.94 -10.93 -4.76
N ASP A 36 -10.82 -11.92 -4.84
CA ASP A 36 -12.26 -11.69 -5.03
C ASP A 36 -12.89 -10.98 -3.82
N GLU A 37 -12.43 -11.28 -2.62
CA GLU A 37 -12.85 -10.56 -1.41
C GLU A 37 -12.39 -9.10 -1.43
N ILE A 38 -11.14 -8.82 -1.84
CA ILE A 38 -10.63 -7.45 -2.02
C ILE A 38 -11.51 -6.67 -2.99
N ASN A 39 -11.86 -7.24 -4.14
CA ASN A 39 -12.77 -6.61 -5.12
C ASN A 39 -14.14 -6.29 -4.52
N SER A 40 -14.68 -7.18 -3.68
CA SER A 40 -15.95 -6.95 -2.97
C SER A 40 -15.85 -5.77 -2.01
N ILE A 41 -14.75 -5.67 -1.26
CA ILE A 41 -14.49 -4.57 -0.32
C ILE A 41 -14.36 -3.24 -1.07
N LEU A 42 -13.62 -3.20 -2.17
CA LEU A 42 -13.48 -2.01 -3.01
C LEU A 42 -14.83 -1.53 -3.55
N LYS A 43 -15.67 -2.43 -4.04
CA LYS A 43 -17.03 -2.11 -4.51
C LYS A 43 -17.89 -1.49 -3.39
N LYS A 44 -17.83 -2.05 -2.17
CA LYS A 44 -18.55 -1.50 -1.00
C LYS A 44 -18.07 -0.10 -0.61
N ASN A 45 -16.79 0.18 -0.82
CA ASN A 45 -16.18 1.46 -0.47
C ASN A 45 -16.13 2.47 -1.64
N ASN A 46 -16.76 2.18 -2.77
CA ASN A 46 -16.72 3.02 -3.97
C ASN A 46 -16.97 4.51 -3.67
N LYS A 47 -18.00 4.82 -2.87
CA LYS A 47 -18.33 6.22 -2.51
C LYS A 47 -17.18 6.94 -1.78
N ASN A 48 -16.48 6.26 -0.89
CA ASN A 48 -15.36 6.84 -0.16
C ASN A 48 -14.14 7.02 -1.06
N ILE A 49 -13.89 6.04 -1.93
CA ILE A 49 -12.82 6.10 -2.94
C ILE A 49 -13.07 7.27 -3.89
N THR A 50 -14.32 7.44 -4.40
CA THR A 50 -14.69 8.56 -5.25
C THR A 50 -14.43 9.90 -4.55
N LYS A 51 -14.87 10.06 -3.29
CA LYS A 51 -14.62 11.28 -2.53
C LYS A 51 -13.12 11.60 -2.36
N ALA A 52 -12.29 10.58 -2.16
CA ALA A 52 -10.85 10.76 -2.05
C ALA A 52 -10.27 11.24 -3.39
N ILE A 53 -10.67 10.63 -4.51
CA ILE A 53 -10.26 11.02 -5.85
C ILE A 53 -10.69 12.46 -6.16
N ASP A 54 -11.94 12.82 -5.87
CA ASP A 54 -12.46 14.19 -6.06
C ASP A 54 -11.63 15.21 -5.27
N LYS A 55 -11.24 14.85 -4.03
CA LYS A 55 -10.39 15.71 -3.21
C LYS A 55 -8.98 15.86 -3.80
N PHE A 56 -8.38 14.78 -4.27
CA PHE A 56 -7.09 14.84 -4.95
C PHE A 56 -7.16 15.70 -6.22
N THR A 57 -8.16 15.48 -7.05
CA THR A 57 -8.40 16.24 -8.28
C THR A 57 -8.56 17.74 -7.99
N SER A 58 -9.39 18.10 -7.01
CA SER A 58 -9.61 19.50 -6.63
C SER A 58 -8.35 20.17 -6.09
N THR A 59 -7.57 19.43 -5.27
CA THR A 59 -6.30 19.93 -4.75
C THR A 59 -5.29 20.18 -5.89
N PHE A 60 -5.20 19.23 -6.82
CA PHE A 60 -4.32 19.33 -7.97
C PHE A 60 -4.68 20.51 -8.88
N SER A 61 -5.97 20.68 -9.19
CA SER A 61 -6.50 21.78 -10.01
C SER A 61 -6.29 23.15 -9.36
N ALA A 62 -6.33 23.21 -8.03
CA ALA A 62 -6.04 24.43 -7.27
C ALA A 62 -4.52 24.73 -7.14
N GLY A 63 -3.66 23.97 -7.80
CA GLY A 63 -2.21 24.16 -7.76
C GLY A 63 -1.52 23.52 -6.55
N GLY A 64 -2.24 22.82 -5.69
CA GLY A 64 -1.70 22.11 -4.53
C GLY A 64 -0.86 20.90 -4.88
N SER A 65 -0.37 20.19 -3.86
CA SER A 65 0.44 18.97 -3.97
C SER A 65 -0.18 17.85 -3.14
N ILE A 66 0.10 16.61 -3.53
CA ILE A 66 -0.34 15.38 -2.86
C ILE A 66 0.89 14.73 -2.23
N TYR A 67 0.77 14.33 -0.98
CA TYR A 67 1.82 13.65 -0.24
C TYR A 67 1.40 12.22 0.08
N PHE A 68 2.21 11.27 -0.35
CA PHE A 68 2.14 9.88 0.10
C PHE A 68 3.14 9.68 1.23
N ILE A 69 2.67 9.29 2.40
CA ILE A 69 3.52 9.07 3.57
C ILE A 69 3.32 7.63 4.01
N GLY A 70 4.41 6.88 4.16
CA GLY A 70 4.31 5.48 4.57
C GLY A 70 5.64 4.83 4.92
N ALA A 71 5.54 3.70 5.59
CA ALA A 71 6.64 2.79 5.90
C ALA A 71 6.56 1.52 5.03
N GLY A 72 7.64 0.76 4.94
CA GLY A 72 7.67 -0.52 4.27
C GLY A 72 7.16 -0.49 2.84
N THR A 73 6.33 -1.45 2.48
CA THR A 73 5.73 -1.54 1.13
C THR A 73 4.82 -0.37 0.81
N SER A 74 4.04 0.12 1.78
CA SER A 74 3.15 1.28 1.57
C SER A 74 3.93 2.53 1.17
N GLY A 75 5.05 2.81 1.86
CA GLY A 75 5.93 3.91 1.47
C GLY A 75 6.55 3.74 0.08
N ARG A 76 6.96 2.51 -0.28
CA ARG A 76 7.50 2.22 -1.61
C ARG A 76 6.48 2.40 -2.72
N LEU A 77 5.21 2.07 -2.50
CA LEU A 77 4.14 2.36 -3.46
C LEU A 77 3.99 3.87 -3.67
N GLY A 78 4.05 4.66 -2.59
CA GLY A 78 4.05 6.12 -2.72
C GLY A 78 5.24 6.66 -3.52
N VAL A 79 6.43 6.10 -3.32
CA VAL A 79 7.64 6.46 -4.11
C VAL A 79 7.46 6.10 -5.58
N LEU A 80 6.90 4.94 -5.87
CA LEU A 80 6.60 4.50 -7.24
C LEU A 80 5.65 5.50 -7.92
N GLU A 81 4.54 5.84 -7.29
CA GLU A 81 3.58 6.82 -7.82
C GLU A 81 4.23 8.20 -8.08
N ALA A 82 5.02 8.69 -7.14
CA ALA A 82 5.71 9.97 -7.28
C ALA A 82 6.72 9.97 -8.44
N ALA A 83 7.37 8.85 -8.71
CA ALA A 83 8.33 8.70 -9.79
C ALA A 83 7.67 8.55 -11.17
N GLU A 84 6.53 7.85 -11.24
CA GLU A 84 5.86 7.52 -12.51
C GLU A 84 4.91 8.61 -13.01
N CYS A 85 4.38 9.46 -12.14
CA CYS A 85 3.44 10.51 -12.54
C CYS A 85 4.04 11.55 -13.50
N PRO A 86 5.29 12.03 -13.35
CA PRO A 86 5.88 12.97 -14.31
C PRO A 86 6.00 12.39 -15.72
N PRO A 87 6.59 11.22 -15.98
CA PRO A 87 6.73 10.69 -17.33
C PRO A 87 5.40 10.23 -17.92
N THR A 88 4.45 9.77 -17.10
CA THR A 88 3.17 9.22 -17.58
C THR A 88 2.15 10.31 -17.88
N PHE A 89 2.05 11.32 -17.02
CA PHE A 89 1.02 12.35 -17.07
C PHE A 89 1.56 13.77 -17.29
N GLY A 90 2.88 13.94 -17.44
CA GLY A 90 3.50 15.24 -17.62
C GLY A 90 3.40 16.16 -16.40
N THR A 91 3.23 15.60 -15.20
CA THR A 91 3.12 16.38 -13.97
C THR A 91 4.48 16.98 -13.56
N SER A 92 4.47 18.13 -12.89
CA SER A 92 5.68 18.62 -12.24
C SER A 92 6.07 17.66 -11.09
N PRO A 93 7.39 17.36 -10.91
CA PRO A 93 7.88 16.49 -9.83
C PRO A 93 7.46 16.92 -8.41
N ASN A 94 7.13 18.20 -8.23
CA ASN A 94 6.71 18.75 -6.93
C ASN A 94 5.21 18.59 -6.64
N LYS A 95 4.46 17.93 -7.51
CA LYS A 95 3.01 17.79 -7.37
C LYS A 95 2.60 16.53 -6.61
N ILE A 96 3.36 15.45 -6.80
CA ILE A 96 3.16 14.20 -6.08
C ILE A 96 4.48 13.87 -5.39
N ILE A 97 4.44 13.82 -4.08
CA ILE A 97 5.62 13.74 -3.22
C ILE A 97 5.47 12.51 -2.32
N ALA A 98 6.50 11.68 -2.28
CA ALA A 98 6.55 10.55 -1.36
C ALA A 98 7.48 10.82 -0.18
N LEU A 99 7.01 10.50 1.01
CA LEU A 99 7.77 10.54 2.25
C LEU A 99 7.87 9.12 2.81
N MET A 100 9.06 8.57 2.75
CA MET A 100 9.35 7.20 3.19
C MET A 100 9.89 7.20 4.62
N ALA A 101 9.23 6.50 5.54
CA ALA A 101 9.77 6.25 6.88
C ALA A 101 11.11 5.52 6.78
N GLY A 102 12.12 5.97 7.55
CA GLY A 102 13.50 5.50 7.42
C GLY A 102 14.29 6.13 6.28
N GLY A 103 13.70 7.08 5.52
CA GLY A 103 14.36 7.87 4.48
C GLY A 103 14.65 7.10 3.19
N ASN A 104 15.39 7.71 2.28
CA ASN A 104 15.64 7.18 0.93
C ASN A 104 16.27 5.77 0.93
N SER A 105 17.12 5.45 1.89
CA SER A 105 17.72 4.11 1.99
C SER A 105 16.71 3.00 2.29
N ALA A 106 15.58 3.33 2.93
CA ALA A 106 14.50 2.39 3.22
C ALA A 106 13.69 2.00 1.97
N VAL A 107 13.84 2.72 0.87
CA VAL A 107 13.25 2.35 -0.42
C VAL A 107 13.82 1.02 -0.91
N PHE A 108 15.13 0.82 -0.76
CA PHE A 108 15.86 -0.35 -1.28
C PHE A 108 16.16 -1.42 -0.24
N LYS A 109 16.18 -1.07 1.06
CA LYS A 109 16.47 -2.00 2.15
C LYS A 109 15.47 -1.81 3.27
N SER A 110 14.91 -2.91 3.80
CA SER A 110 14.07 -2.85 5.00
C SER A 110 14.84 -2.22 6.15
N LYS A 111 14.16 -1.35 6.88
CA LYS A 111 14.61 -0.77 8.14
C LYS A 111 13.57 -1.11 9.19
N GLU A 112 13.92 -2.03 10.07
CA GLU A 112 13.07 -2.40 11.19
C GLU A 112 12.86 -1.20 12.12
N GLY A 113 11.65 -1.03 12.62
CA GLY A 113 11.28 0.07 13.52
C GLY A 113 11.16 1.44 12.85
N ALA A 114 11.23 1.53 11.53
CA ALA A 114 11.07 2.80 10.83
C ALA A 114 9.64 3.36 10.93
N GLU A 115 8.66 2.50 11.16
CA GLU A 115 7.25 2.84 11.37
C GLU A 115 6.98 3.51 12.72
N ASP A 116 7.88 3.32 13.70
CA ASP A 116 7.75 3.81 15.08
C ASP A 116 8.55 5.10 15.35
N SER A 117 9.17 5.68 14.33
CA SER A 117 10.07 6.84 14.46
C SER A 117 9.48 8.17 14.00
#